data_fd0b87b5e3529860c8c51202faf3c4a5
#
_entry.id   fd0b87b5e3529860c8c51202faf3c4a5
#
_cell.length_a   1.000
_cell.length_b   1.000
_cell.length_c   1.000
_cell.angle_alpha   90.00
_cell.angle_beta   90.00
_cell.angle_gamma   90.00
#
_symmetry.space_group_name_H-M   'P 1'
#
loop_
_entity.id
_entity.type
_entity.pdbx_description
1 polymer ?
#
loop_
_entity_poly.entity_id
_entity_poly.type
_entity_poly.pdbx_seq_one_letter_code
_entity_poly.pdbx_strand_id
1 'polypeptide(L)'
;MLMSKHLWPVMVLAAAVVVTACSKEDPHKTASPPVASPPEAASSGQHFDPARIARGAQLFGEHCSLCHGPRGQGHPDWQTPSDGSFAAAPPVDGTGNDWKRSRVELANTIRNGVKRKDGTEVMPRWQGRLNEQDVEDVVTWLQSLWAPEVYDRWLKHQATASSKP
;
A
#
# COMPACT_ATOMS: atom_id res chain seq x y z
N MET A 1 -32.74 79.02 40.19
CA MET A 1 -31.49 78.41 39.74
C MET A 1 -31.44 77.03 40.34
N LEU A 2 -31.94 76.02 39.59
CA LEU A 2 -31.80 74.62 39.96
C LEU A 2 -31.36 73.88 38.72
N MET A 3 -30.15 73.37 38.76
CA MET A 3 -29.58 72.53 37.75
C MET A 3 -29.99 71.05 38.00
N SER A 4 -30.82 70.54 37.11
CA SER A 4 -31.20 69.13 37.11
C SER A 4 -30.11 68.29 36.45
N LYS A 5 -29.53 67.32 37.19
CA LYS A 5 -28.54 66.37 36.71
C LYS A 5 -29.27 65.10 36.22
N HIS A 6 -29.36 64.93 34.91
CA HIS A 6 -29.81 63.67 34.34
C HIS A 6 -28.65 62.62 34.34
N LEU A 7 -28.80 61.64 35.16
CA LEU A 7 -27.99 60.43 35.11
C LEU A 7 -28.52 59.50 33.97
N TRP A 8 -27.69 59.31 32.99
CA TRP A 8 -27.94 58.31 31.90
C TRP A 8 -27.24 57.00 32.28
N PRO A 9 -27.93 55.87 32.30
CA PRO A 9 -27.27 54.59 32.55
C PRO A 9 -26.53 54.16 31.30
N VAL A 10 -25.22 53.93 31.46
CA VAL A 10 -24.38 53.32 30.43
C VAL A 10 -24.67 51.82 30.38
N MET A 11 -25.34 51.39 29.31
CA MET A 11 -25.61 50.01 29.01
C MET A 11 -24.33 49.41 28.36
N VAL A 12 -23.57 48.64 29.13
CA VAL A 12 -22.39 47.91 28.63
C VAL A 12 -22.90 46.67 27.88
N LEU A 13 -22.89 46.70 26.55
CA LEU A 13 -23.07 45.52 25.73
C LEU A 13 -21.76 44.70 25.73
N ALA A 14 -21.79 43.56 26.41
CA ALA A 14 -20.71 42.57 26.29
C ALA A 14 -20.85 41.87 24.93
N ALA A 15 -20.02 42.24 23.97
CA ALA A 15 -19.88 41.53 22.70
C ALA A 15 -19.08 40.24 22.95
N ALA A 16 -19.74 39.09 22.92
CA ALA A 16 -19.08 37.78 22.90
C ALA A 16 -18.41 37.60 21.53
N VAL A 17 -17.10 37.70 21.49
CA VAL A 17 -16.31 37.35 20.31
C VAL A 17 -16.25 35.82 20.23
N VAL A 18 -17.05 35.21 19.35
CA VAL A 18 -16.93 33.83 18.97
C VAL A 18 -15.72 33.71 18.04
N VAL A 19 -14.59 33.26 18.58
CA VAL A 19 -13.41 32.93 17.78
C VAL A 19 -13.69 31.59 17.10
N THR A 20 -14.19 31.63 15.86
CA THR A 20 -14.27 30.48 14.99
C THR A 20 -12.84 30.14 14.57
N ALA A 21 -12.24 29.15 15.20
CA ALA A 21 -10.98 28.57 14.77
C ALA A 21 -11.20 27.87 13.42
N CYS A 22 -10.92 28.56 12.32
CA CYS A 22 -10.74 27.92 11.02
C CYS A 22 -9.46 27.12 11.09
N SER A 23 -9.58 25.82 11.33
CA SER A 23 -8.51 24.86 11.04
C SER A 23 -8.26 24.92 9.54
N LYS A 24 -7.11 25.44 9.13
CA LYS A 24 -6.62 25.27 7.76
C LYS A 24 -6.34 23.80 7.57
N GLU A 25 -7.26 23.09 6.92
CA GLU A 25 -6.99 21.80 6.34
C GLU A 25 -6.03 22.02 5.18
N ASP A 26 -4.85 21.41 5.27
CA ASP A 26 -3.88 21.39 4.18
C ASP A 26 -4.47 20.62 2.98
N PRO A 27 -4.64 21.25 1.81
CA PRO A 27 -5.28 20.60 0.65
C PRO A 27 -4.41 19.53 -0.02
N HIS A 28 -3.24 19.19 0.54
CA HIS A 28 -2.30 18.23 -0.02
C HIS A 28 -2.18 16.92 0.76
N LYS A 29 -2.98 16.69 1.79
CA LYS A 29 -3.08 15.35 2.36
C LYS A 29 -4.06 14.53 1.54
N THR A 30 -3.66 14.21 0.31
CA THR A 30 -4.31 13.20 -0.51
C THR A 30 -4.18 11.89 0.25
N ALA A 31 -5.23 11.49 0.95
CA ALA A 31 -5.28 10.19 1.59
C ALA A 31 -5.13 9.15 0.48
N SER A 32 -4.04 8.39 0.51
CA SER A 32 -3.92 7.19 -0.33
C SER A 32 -5.17 6.33 -0.13
N PRO A 33 -5.77 5.79 -1.19
CA PRO A 33 -6.94 4.94 -1.04
C PRO A 33 -6.61 3.81 -0.05
N PRO A 34 -7.54 3.44 0.83
CA PRO A 34 -7.30 2.41 1.83
C PRO A 34 -6.89 1.12 1.12
N VAL A 35 -5.67 0.67 1.39
CA VAL A 35 -5.21 -0.65 0.97
C VAL A 35 -6.05 -1.67 1.73
N ALA A 36 -6.65 -2.61 0.99
CA ALA A 36 -7.51 -3.62 1.57
C ALA A 36 -6.77 -4.41 2.66
N SER A 37 -7.41 -4.55 3.82
CA SER A 37 -6.93 -5.46 4.85
C SER A 37 -6.97 -6.90 4.33
N PRO A 38 -6.02 -7.74 4.71
CA PRO A 38 -6.04 -9.17 4.35
C PRO A 38 -7.32 -9.84 4.84
N PRO A 39 -7.86 -10.82 4.11
CA PRO A 39 -8.95 -11.65 4.60
C PRO A 39 -8.53 -12.40 5.87
N GLU A 40 -9.41 -12.46 6.86
CA GLU A 40 -9.18 -13.01 8.20
C GLU A 40 -9.02 -14.54 8.27
N ALA A 41 -8.88 -15.22 7.14
CA ALA A 41 -8.72 -16.68 7.08
C ALA A 41 -7.24 -17.06 6.95
N ALA A 42 -6.47 -16.97 8.05
CA ALA A 42 -5.17 -17.60 8.10
C ALA A 42 -5.29 -19.13 8.02
N SER A 43 -4.68 -19.75 7.02
CA SER A 43 -4.45 -21.19 7.00
C SER A 43 -3.56 -21.59 8.18
N SER A 44 -3.60 -22.86 8.60
CA SER A 44 -2.83 -23.39 9.73
C SER A 44 -1.30 -23.21 9.64
N GLY A 45 -0.79 -22.74 8.49
CA GLY A 45 0.63 -22.45 8.26
C GLY A 45 0.97 -20.99 7.97
N GLN A 46 -0.03 -20.11 7.85
CA GLN A 46 0.14 -18.72 7.41
C GLN A 46 0.15 -17.76 8.62
N HIS A 47 1.30 -17.68 9.30
CA HIS A 47 1.49 -16.77 10.42
C HIS A 47 2.43 -15.63 10.05
N PHE A 48 1.89 -14.42 9.92
CA PHE A 48 2.65 -13.22 9.68
C PHE A 48 2.52 -12.24 10.85
N ASP A 49 3.60 -11.52 11.13
CA ASP A 49 3.58 -10.43 12.09
C ASP A 49 2.65 -9.31 11.60
N PRO A 50 1.61 -8.95 12.37
CA PRO A 50 0.66 -7.90 11.99
C PRO A 50 1.33 -6.53 11.73
N ALA A 51 2.41 -6.21 12.44
CA ALA A 51 3.13 -4.95 12.24
C ALA A 51 3.84 -4.93 10.87
N ARG A 52 4.38 -6.07 10.44
CA ARG A 52 4.99 -6.22 9.11
C ARG A 52 3.94 -6.17 8.01
N ILE A 53 2.78 -6.79 8.21
CA ILE A 53 1.64 -6.69 7.28
C ILE A 53 1.22 -5.23 7.12
N ALA A 54 1.00 -4.51 8.22
CA ALA A 54 0.56 -3.11 8.19
C ALA A 54 1.57 -2.21 7.46
N ARG A 55 2.87 -2.38 7.76
CA ARG A 55 3.93 -1.63 7.08
C ARG A 55 4.03 -1.99 5.59
N GLY A 56 3.98 -3.27 5.25
CA GLY A 56 4.00 -3.73 3.86
C GLY A 56 2.81 -3.20 3.06
N ALA A 57 1.61 -3.18 3.67
CA ALA A 57 0.41 -2.59 3.09
C ALA A 57 0.59 -1.11 2.76
N GLN A 58 1.15 -0.33 3.70
CA GLN A 58 1.43 1.08 3.50
C GLN A 58 2.40 1.29 2.33
N LEU A 59 3.55 0.61 2.36
CA LEU A 59 4.58 0.71 1.32
C LEU A 59 4.05 0.31 -0.06
N PHE A 60 3.26 -0.76 -0.12
CA PHE A 60 2.62 -1.19 -1.36
C PHE A 60 1.63 -0.16 -1.88
N GLY A 61 0.82 0.43 -1.01
CA GLY A 61 -0.11 1.51 -1.35
C GLY A 61 0.60 2.71 -1.97
N GLU A 62 1.72 3.11 -1.39
CA GLU A 62 2.50 4.28 -1.82
C GLU A 62 3.26 4.06 -3.13
N HIS A 63 3.76 2.84 -3.37
CA HIS A 63 4.77 2.60 -4.40
C HIS A 63 4.36 1.62 -5.49
N CYS A 64 3.40 0.74 -5.26
CA CYS A 64 3.11 -0.40 -6.12
C CYS A 64 1.68 -0.40 -6.66
N SER A 65 0.73 0.15 -5.88
CA SER A 65 -0.70 0.04 -6.14
C SER A 65 -1.15 0.67 -7.45
N LEU A 66 -0.44 1.68 -7.93
CA LEU A 66 -0.75 2.34 -9.21
C LEU A 66 -0.72 1.35 -10.39
N CYS A 67 0.23 0.42 -10.40
CA CYS A 67 0.38 -0.58 -11.45
C CYS A 67 -0.27 -1.91 -11.10
N HIS A 68 -0.10 -2.38 -9.86
CA HIS A 68 -0.57 -3.69 -9.44
C HIS A 68 -2.00 -3.69 -8.86
N GLY A 69 -2.64 -2.51 -8.78
CA GLY A 69 -3.93 -2.35 -8.12
C GLY A 69 -3.83 -2.36 -6.59
N PRO A 70 -4.79 -1.74 -5.87
CA PRO A 70 -4.70 -1.54 -4.42
C PRO A 70 -4.75 -2.82 -3.58
N ARG A 71 -5.12 -3.95 -4.18
CA ARG A 71 -5.14 -5.28 -3.56
C ARG A 71 -4.16 -6.25 -4.21
N GLY A 72 -3.26 -5.75 -5.06
CA GLY A 72 -2.33 -6.60 -5.79
C GLY A 72 -2.97 -7.45 -6.90
N GLN A 73 -4.20 -7.11 -7.30
CA GLN A 73 -4.97 -7.87 -8.29
C GLN A 73 -4.44 -7.76 -9.73
N GLY A 74 -3.48 -6.86 -9.97
CA GLY A 74 -2.90 -6.64 -11.29
C GLY A 74 -3.85 -5.97 -12.29
N HIS A 75 -3.41 -5.89 -13.53
CA HIS A 75 -4.19 -5.38 -14.64
C HIS A 75 -4.98 -6.53 -15.29
N PRO A 76 -6.24 -6.33 -15.74
CA PRO A 76 -7.05 -7.38 -16.40
C PRO A 76 -6.33 -8.04 -17.58
N ASP A 77 -5.59 -7.25 -18.36
CA ASP A 77 -4.92 -7.71 -19.58
C ASP A 77 -3.48 -8.19 -19.36
N TRP A 78 -3.10 -8.52 -18.14
CA TRP A 78 -1.71 -8.89 -17.82
C TRP A 78 -1.17 -10.11 -18.59
N GLN A 79 -2.06 -10.97 -19.09
CA GLN A 79 -1.71 -12.13 -19.91
C GLN A 79 -1.70 -11.83 -21.41
N THR A 80 -2.21 -10.67 -21.81
CA THR A 80 -2.25 -10.28 -23.22
C THR A 80 -0.87 -9.78 -23.64
N PRO A 81 -0.30 -10.32 -24.74
CA PRO A 81 0.95 -9.79 -25.27
C PRO A 81 0.81 -8.29 -25.56
N SER A 82 1.65 -7.47 -24.95
CA SER A 82 1.64 -6.04 -25.23
C SER A 82 2.29 -5.78 -26.59
N ASP A 83 1.82 -4.77 -27.30
CA ASP A 83 2.38 -4.26 -28.55
C ASP A 83 3.76 -3.57 -28.37
N GLY A 84 4.33 -3.62 -27.19
CA GLY A 84 5.61 -3.00 -26.86
C GLY A 84 5.50 -1.67 -26.11
N SER A 85 4.34 -1.00 -26.13
CA SER A 85 4.17 0.31 -25.51
C SER A 85 3.79 0.24 -24.01
N PHE A 86 3.09 -0.82 -23.61
CA PHE A 86 2.61 -1.01 -22.25
C PHE A 86 2.80 -2.45 -21.77
N ALA A 87 3.31 -2.62 -20.55
CA ALA A 87 3.35 -3.92 -19.88
C ALA A 87 2.34 -3.90 -18.73
N ALA A 88 1.25 -4.63 -18.93
CA ALA A 88 0.26 -4.81 -17.87
C ALA A 88 0.87 -5.54 -16.68
N ALA A 89 0.78 -4.94 -15.50
CA ALA A 89 1.32 -5.52 -14.27
C ALA A 89 0.54 -6.79 -13.89
N PRO A 90 1.22 -7.91 -13.61
CA PRO A 90 0.53 -9.13 -13.21
C PRO A 90 -0.07 -9.02 -11.81
N PRO A 91 -1.06 -9.88 -11.48
CA PRO A 91 -1.49 -10.08 -10.10
C PRO A 91 -0.33 -10.55 -9.22
N VAL A 92 -0.32 -10.05 -7.98
CA VAL A 92 0.64 -10.42 -6.93
C VAL A 92 -0.05 -10.82 -5.62
N ASP A 93 -1.35 -11.06 -5.70
CA ASP A 93 -2.24 -11.50 -4.63
C ASP A 93 -2.43 -13.03 -4.55
N GLY A 94 -1.57 -13.77 -5.24
CA GLY A 94 -1.65 -15.24 -5.35
C GLY A 94 -2.50 -15.74 -6.52
N THR A 95 -3.27 -14.88 -7.19
CA THR A 95 -4.04 -15.28 -8.39
C THR A 95 -3.21 -15.32 -9.66
N GLY A 96 -2.03 -14.70 -9.63
CA GLY A 96 -1.06 -14.69 -10.74
C GLY A 96 -0.07 -15.85 -10.71
N ASN A 97 1.18 -15.55 -11.06
CA ASN A 97 2.31 -16.49 -11.10
C ASN A 97 3.33 -16.26 -9.96
N ASP A 98 3.07 -15.34 -9.06
CA ASP A 98 3.90 -14.95 -7.94
C ASP A 98 4.18 -16.10 -6.97
N TRP A 99 3.20 -16.95 -6.71
CA TRP A 99 3.34 -18.16 -5.87
C TRP A 99 4.33 -19.20 -6.42
N LYS A 100 4.70 -19.13 -7.70
CA LYS A 100 5.72 -19.99 -8.31
C LYS A 100 7.15 -19.55 -8.00
N ARG A 101 7.32 -18.41 -7.37
CA ARG A 101 8.61 -17.81 -7.01
C ARG A 101 8.92 -18.01 -5.54
N SER A 102 10.18 -18.18 -5.23
CA SER A 102 10.63 -18.14 -3.85
C SER A 102 10.51 -16.73 -3.28
N ARG A 103 10.51 -16.62 -1.95
CA ARG A 103 10.51 -15.32 -1.27
C ARG A 103 11.69 -14.44 -1.71
N VAL A 104 12.86 -15.06 -1.87
CA VAL A 104 14.09 -14.38 -2.35
C VAL A 104 13.89 -13.83 -3.78
N GLU A 105 13.27 -14.62 -4.67
CA GLU A 105 13.01 -14.17 -6.05
C GLU A 105 11.99 -13.04 -6.10
N LEU A 106 10.95 -13.08 -5.26
CA LEU A 106 9.99 -11.96 -5.12
C LEU A 106 10.69 -10.69 -4.64
N ALA A 107 11.48 -10.78 -3.58
CA ALA A 107 12.26 -9.66 -3.06
C ALA A 107 13.26 -9.12 -4.10
N ASN A 108 13.95 -10.00 -4.82
CA ASN A 108 14.88 -9.60 -5.89
C ASN A 108 14.16 -8.91 -7.06
N THR A 109 12.94 -9.34 -7.39
CA THR A 109 12.13 -8.69 -8.41
C THR A 109 11.79 -7.24 -8.01
N ILE A 110 11.46 -7.01 -6.75
CA ILE A 110 11.21 -5.66 -6.24
C ILE A 110 12.49 -4.82 -6.27
N ARG A 111 13.62 -5.36 -5.76
CA ARG A 111 14.90 -4.63 -5.73
C ARG A 111 15.36 -4.22 -7.12
N ASN A 112 15.35 -5.16 -8.06
CA ASN A 112 16.00 -5.00 -9.36
C ASN A 112 15.06 -4.48 -10.45
N GLY A 113 13.74 -4.51 -10.20
CA GLY A 113 12.73 -4.23 -11.22
C GLY A 113 12.70 -5.32 -12.31
N VAL A 114 11.99 -5.04 -13.38
CA VAL A 114 11.86 -5.93 -14.52
C VAL A 114 12.11 -5.15 -15.80
N LYS A 115 12.95 -5.70 -16.69
CA LYS A 115 13.18 -5.19 -18.03
C LYS A 115 12.77 -6.23 -19.05
N ARG A 116 12.28 -5.75 -20.20
CA ARG A 116 12.07 -6.57 -21.39
C ARG A 116 13.42 -6.92 -22.04
N LYS A 117 13.37 -7.83 -23.01
CA LYS A 117 14.58 -8.21 -23.80
C LYS A 117 15.19 -7.04 -24.57
N ASP A 118 14.39 -6.06 -24.96
CA ASP A 118 14.83 -4.84 -25.62
C ASP A 118 15.43 -3.77 -24.67
N GLY A 119 15.45 -4.07 -23.36
CA GLY A 119 15.95 -3.17 -22.33
C GLY A 119 14.91 -2.22 -21.74
N THR A 120 13.69 -2.18 -22.26
CA THR A 120 12.59 -1.35 -21.73
C THR A 120 12.26 -1.74 -20.31
N GLU A 121 12.33 -0.79 -19.37
CA GLU A 121 11.92 -1.00 -17.99
C GLU A 121 10.39 -1.02 -17.89
N VAL A 122 9.85 -2.14 -17.43
CA VAL A 122 8.40 -2.36 -17.27
C VAL A 122 7.97 -2.40 -15.80
N MET A 123 8.89 -2.64 -14.89
CA MET A 123 8.74 -2.46 -13.47
C MET A 123 9.99 -1.74 -12.96
N PRO A 124 9.86 -0.59 -12.30
CA PRO A 124 11.01 0.16 -11.80
C PRO A 124 11.76 -0.64 -10.71
N ARG A 125 13.05 -0.43 -10.62
CA ARG A 125 13.85 -0.94 -9.51
C ARG A 125 13.63 -0.08 -8.26
N TRP A 126 13.54 -0.75 -7.12
CA TRP A 126 13.36 -0.10 -5.83
C TRP A 126 14.60 -0.12 -4.95
N GLN A 127 15.67 -0.79 -5.38
CA GLN A 127 16.96 -0.74 -4.69
C GLN A 127 17.45 0.71 -4.50
N GLY A 128 17.78 1.07 -3.26
CA GLY A 128 18.17 2.42 -2.89
C GLY A 128 17.01 3.39 -2.59
N ARG A 129 15.75 2.97 -2.83
CA ARG A 129 14.54 3.70 -2.43
C ARG A 129 13.84 3.02 -1.26
N LEU A 130 13.80 1.69 -1.28
CA LEU A 130 13.34 0.86 -0.19
C LEU A 130 14.56 0.15 0.43
N ASN A 131 14.60 0.08 1.75
CA ASN A 131 15.60 -0.73 2.44
C ASN A 131 15.20 -2.22 2.44
N GLU A 132 16.08 -3.10 2.92
CA GLU A 132 15.83 -4.54 2.91
C GLU A 132 14.58 -4.94 3.72
N GLN A 133 14.37 -4.29 4.87
CA GLN A 133 13.20 -4.55 5.70
C GLN A 133 11.90 -4.11 5.01
N ASP A 134 11.91 -2.96 4.33
CA ASP A 134 10.77 -2.48 3.57
C ASP A 134 10.35 -3.48 2.47
N VAL A 135 11.32 -4.01 1.72
CA VAL A 135 11.08 -5.02 0.69
C VAL A 135 10.50 -6.29 1.29
N GLU A 136 11.07 -6.77 2.41
CA GLU A 136 10.59 -7.95 3.10
C GLU A 136 9.17 -7.77 3.68
N ASP A 137 8.83 -6.57 4.14
CA ASP A 137 7.49 -6.25 4.65
C ASP A 137 6.47 -6.21 3.51
N VAL A 138 6.83 -5.65 2.35
CA VAL A 138 6.00 -5.73 1.14
C VAL A 138 5.74 -7.18 0.75
N VAL A 139 6.77 -8.04 0.68
CA VAL A 139 6.60 -9.46 0.36
C VAL A 139 5.73 -10.17 1.41
N THR A 140 5.89 -9.83 2.69
CA THR A 140 5.05 -10.36 3.78
C THR A 140 3.58 -10.00 3.56
N TRP A 141 3.30 -8.74 3.24
CA TRP A 141 1.94 -8.30 2.94
C TRP A 141 1.36 -9.00 1.71
N LEU A 142 2.11 -9.09 0.61
CA LEU A 142 1.66 -9.82 -0.59
C LEU A 142 1.27 -11.25 -0.26
N GLN A 143 2.13 -11.98 0.47
CA GLN A 143 1.86 -13.36 0.85
C GLN A 143 0.67 -13.49 1.82
N SER A 144 0.37 -12.45 2.60
CA SER A 144 -0.81 -12.43 3.48
C SER A 144 -2.14 -12.31 2.72
N LEU A 145 -2.10 -11.86 1.46
CA LEU A 145 -3.28 -11.79 0.58
C LEU A 145 -3.60 -13.13 -0.08
N TRP A 146 -2.62 -14.06 -0.11
CA TRP A 146 -2.81 -15.32 -0.82
C TRP A 146 -3.84 -16.19 -0.10
N ALA A 147 -4.71 -16.81 -0.88
CA ALA A 147 -5.62 -17.82 -0.33
C ALA A 147 -4.81 -18.95 0.34
N PRO A 148 -5.33 -19.56 1.42
CA PRO A 148 -4.64 -20.62 2.15
C PRO A 148 -4.09 -21.72 1.26
N GLU A 149 -4.87 -22.16 0.28
CA GLU A 149 -4.50 -23.23 -0.64
C GLU A 149 -3.34 -22.82 -1.58
N VAL A 150 -3.24 -21.51 -1.91
CA VAL A 150 -2.15 -20.96 -2.71
C VAL A 150 -0.87 -20.94 -1.89
N TYR A 151 -0.96 -20.50 -0.63
CA TYR A 151 0.17 -20.46 0.28
C TYR A 151 0.70 -21.89 0.57
N ASP A 152 -0.18 -22.84 0.82
CA ASP A 152 0.21 -24.26 1.01
C ASP A 152 0.86 -24.87 -0.24
N ARG A 153 0.38 -24.51 -1.42
CA ARG A 153 1.01 -24.90 -2.69
C ARG A 153 2.39 -24.29 -2.83
N TRP A 154 2.53 -23.03 -2.46
CA TRP A 154 3.84 -22.36 -2.45
C TRP A 154 4.81 -23.05 -1.50
N LEU A 155 4.41 -23.39 -0.27
CA LEU A 155 5.26 -24.12 0.68
C LEU A 155 5.75 -25.45 0.10
N LYS A 156 4.86 -26.22 -0.53
CA LYS A 156 5.24 -27.48 -1.21
C LYS A 156 6.23 -27.26 -2.34
N HIS A 157 6.02 -26.21 -3.13
CA HIS A 157 6.92 -25.84 -4.22
C HIS A 157 8.32 -25.46 -3.71
N GLN A 158 8.41 -24.70 -2.62
CA GLN A 158 9.70 -24.33 -2.00
C GLN A 158 10.44 -25.58 -1.48
N ALA A 159 9.75 -26.50 -0.83
CA ALA A 159 10.34 -27.74 -0.31
C ALA A 159 10.94 -28.59 -1.43
N THR A 160 10.26 -28.71 -2.57
CA THR A 160 10.76 -29.49 -3.73
C THR A 160 11.92 -28.78 -4.44
N ALA A 161 11.92 -27.44 -4.51
CA ALA A 161 13.02 -26.67 -5.10
C ALA A 161 14.31 -26.80 -4.28
N SER A 162 14.18 -26.82 -2.95
CA SER A 162 15.32 -26.95 -2.02
C SER A 162 15.92 -28.37 -1.96
N SER A 163 15.18 -29.39 -2.39
CA SER A 163 15.62 -30.78 -2.40
C SER A 163 16.27 -31.23 -3.71
N LYS A 164 16.32 -30.36 -4.71
CA LYS A 164 16.95 -30.65 -6.00
C LYS A 164 18.46 -30.44 -5.90
N PRO A 165 19.33 -31.46 -6.10
CA PRO A 165 20.78 -31.36 -6.02
C PRO A 165 21.38 -30.47 -7.11
#